data_3f1856a846a5d2886a110c86e24f417d
#
_entry.id   3f1856a846a5d2886a110c86e24f417d
#
_cell.length_a   1.000
_cell.length_b   1.000
_cell.length_c   1.000
_cell.angle_alpha   90.00
_cell.angle_beta   90.00
_cell.angle_gamma   90.00
#
_symmetry.space_group_name_H-M   'P 1'
#
loop_
_entity.id
_entity.type
_entity.pdbx_description
1 polymer ?
#
loop_
_entity_poly.entity_id
_entity_poly.type
_entity_poly.pdbx_seq_one_letter_code
_entity_poly.pdbx_strand_id
1 'polypeptide(L)'
;MASKSVGSIVVVQRGKPVGILTERDLLMKIISADMKPSKVPVKKVMSSPVITTTPQTDLVEAVRIMARHHIRRLPVVDGGRLVGIITTRDVMKISPELLEVNMTQPAAGGERIEESVCEMCGELATHLYEINGMWVCESCRDDMER
;
A
#
# COMPACT_ATOMS: atom_id res chain seq x y z
N MET A 1 8.16 13.71 -9.85
CA MET A 1 6.87 13.48 -9.21
C MET A 1 6.09 14.79 -9.13
N ALA A 2 6.52 15.78 -8.39
CA ALA A 2 5.80 17.06 -8.24
C ALA A 2 5.46 17.73 -9.58
N SER A 3 6.43 17.95 -10.46
CA SER A 3 6.23 18.61 -11.76
C SER A 3 5.28 17.89 -12.73
N LYS A 4 5.01 16.62 -12.51
CA LYS A 4 4.09 15.79 -13.32
C LYS A 4 2.83 15.38 -12.55
N SER A 5 2.66 15.84 -11.31
CA SER A 5 1.54 15.51 -10.42
C SER A 5 1.31 13.99 -10.30
N VAL A 6 2.38 13.21 -10.24
CA VAL A 6 2.33 11.76 -10.07
C VAL A 6 2.84 11.34 -8.70
N GLY A 7 2.12 10.45 -8.03
CA GLY A 7 2.43 9.96 -6.69
C GLY A 7 3.42 8.78 -6.65
N SER A 8 3.96 8.38 -7.81
CA SER A 8 5.01 7.34 -7.88
C SER A 8 5.77 7.41 -9.18
N ILE A 9 6.95 6.79 -9.19
CA ILE A 9 7.76 6.53 -10.37
C ILE A 9 8.27 5.09 -10.34
N VAL A 10 8.28 4.44 -11.50
CA VAL A 10 8.92 3.14 -11.68
C VAL A 10 10.38 3.38 -12.03
N VAL A 11 11.28 2.74 -11.30
CA VAL A 11 12.72 2.80 -11.54
C VAL A 11 13.08 1.66 -12.48
N VAL A 12 13.69 2.00 -13.61
CA VAL A 12 14.08 1.02 -14.63
C VAL A 12 15.58 0.97 -14.82
N GLN A 13 16.10 -0.21 -15.12
CA GLN A 13 17.49 -0.42 -15.52
C GLN A 13 17.51 -1.24 -16.80
N ARG A 14 18.06 -0.69 -17.87
CA ARG A 14 18.07 -1.30 -19.22
C ARG A 14 16.66 -1.71 -19.69
N GLY A 15 15.65 -0.89 -19.40
CA GLY A 15 14.24 -1.13 -19.74
C GLY A 15 13.49 -2.06 -18.79
N LYS A 16 14.17 -2.74 -17.87
CA LYS A 16 13.54 -3.63 -16.88
C LYS A 16 13.19 -2.86 -15.62
N PRO A 17 11.99 -3.01 -15.04
CA PRO A 17 11.65 -2.40 -13.77
C PRO A 17 12.44 -3.08 -12.64
N VAL A 18 13.14 -2.27 -11.85
CA VAL A 18 13.96 -2.74 -10.73
C VAL A 18 13.45 -2.25 -9.38
N GLY A 19 12.53 -1.30 -9.37
CA GLY A 19 11.92 -0.79 -8.16
C GLY A 19 10.81 0.22 -8.45
N ILE A 20 10.09 0.58 -7.43
CA ILE A 20 9.10 1.66 -7.46
C ILE A 20 9.34 2.62 -6.29
N LEU A 21 9.28 3.91 -6.54
CA LEU A 21 9.35 4.96 -5.53
C LEU A 21 8.02 5.66 -5.44
N THR A 22 7.47 5.74 -4.23
CA THR A 22 6.19 6.36 -3.94
C THR A 22 6.34 7.56 -3.00
N GLU A 23 5.29 8.38 -2.88
CA GLU A 23 5.23 9.45 -1.89
C GLU A 23 5.40 8.92 -0.46
N ARG A 24 4.84 7.74 -0.16
CA ARG A 24 5.01 7.07 1.13
C ARG A 24 6.47 6.72 1.41
N ASP A 25 7.19 6.23 0.40
CA ASP A 25 8.64 5.94 0.56
C ASP A 25 9.43 7.21 0.89
N LEU A 26 9.09 8.34 0.27
CA LEU A 26 9.72 9.63 0.56
C LEU A 26 9.45 10.07 1.99
N LEU A 27 8.20 9.98 2.44
CA LEU A 27 7.82 10.33 3.83
C LEU A 27 8.52 9.44 4.83
N MET A 28 8.44 8.12 4.65
CA MET A 28 8.91 7.15 5.65
C MET A 28 10.42 6.94 5.66
N LYS A 29 11.10 7.12 4.53
CA LYS A 29 12.52 6.78 4.41
C LYS A 29 13.44 7.99 4.30
N ILE A 30 12.90 9.17 3.98
CA ILE A 30 13.68 10.39 3.83
C ILE A 30 13.29 11.41 4.89
N ILE A 31 11.99 11.78 4.94
CA ILE A 31 11.54 12.86 5.83
C ILE A 31 11.60 12.42 7.29
N SER A 32 11.08 11.24 7.63
CA SER A 32 11.13 10.72 9.01
C SER A 32 12.55 10.46 9.52
N ALA A 33 13.50 10.23 8.61
CA ALA A 33 14.91 10.02 8.94
C ALA A 33 15.76 11.31 8.87
N ASP A 34 15.12 12.47 8.68
CA ASP A 34 15.76 13.78 8.53
C ASP A 34 16.89 13.80 7.49
N MET A 35 16.71 13.04 6.40
CA MET A 35 17.69 12.97 5.33
C MET A 35 17.46 14.05 4.29
N LYS A 36 18.54 14.65 3.77
CA LYS A 36 18.46 15.61 2.68
C LYS A 36 18.17 14.88 1.36
N PRO A 37 17.01 15.08 0.70
CA PRO A 37 16.60 14.31 -0.48
C PRO A 37 17.62 14.34 -1.62
N SER A 38 18.29 15.48 -1.81
CA SER A 38 19.30 15.67 -2.88
C SER A 38 20.57 14.82 -2.71
N LYS A 39 20.78 14.24 -1.51
CA LYS A 39 21.93 13.39 -1.20
C LYS A 39 21.60 11.90 -1.17
N VAL A 40 20.32 11.54 -1.35
CA VAL A 40 19.86 10.15 -1.23
C VAL A 40 19.60 9.58 -2.63
N PRO A 41 20.35 8.58 -3.08
CA PRO A 41 20.08 7.92 -4.36
C PRO A 41 18.76 7.12 -4.29
N VAL A 42 17.97 7.17 -5.35
CA VAL A 42 16.65 6.52 -5.45
C VAL A 42 16.71 5.03 -5.08
N LYS A 43 17.76 4.34 -5.47
CA LYS A 43 17.97 2.90 -5.16
C LYS A 43 17.94 2.57 -3.67
N LYS A 44 18.30 3.52 -2.79
CA LYS A 44 18.29 3.31 -1.33
C LYS A 44 16.89 3.39 -0.72
N VAL A 45 15.98 4.09 -1.39
CA VAL A 45 14.64 4.40 -0.83
C VAL A 45 13.50 3.79 -1.61
N MET A 46 13.71 3.39 -2.87
CA MET A 46 12.70 2.66 -3.63
C MET A 46 12.34 1.33 -2.98
N SER A 47 11.11 0.86 -3.19
CA SER A 47 10.69 -0.50 -2.85
C SER A 47 11.15 -1.45 -3.95
N SER A 48 11.85 -2.53 -3.57
CA SER A 48 12.41 -3.54 -4.46
C SER A 48 12.43 -4.90 -3.74
N PRO A 49 12.17 -6.03 -4.43
CA PRO A 49 11.79 -6.12 -5.84
C PRO A 49 10.42 -5.49 -6.12
N VAL A 50 10.19 -5.06 -7.36
CA VAL A 50 8.90 -4.52 -7.78
C VAL A 50 7.97 -5.65 -8.21
N ILE A 51 6.74 -5.63 -7.71
CA ILE A 51 5.69 -6.55 -8.14
C ILE A 51 5.14 -6.04 -9.47
N THR A 52 5.07 -6.92 -10.45
CA THR A 52 4.67 -6.60 -11.83
C THR A 52 3.58 -7.54 -12.31
N THR A 53 2.94 -7.17 -13.41
CA THR A 53 1.99 -8.00 -14.16
C THR A 53 2.29 -7.93 -15.64
N THR A 54 1.54 -8.66 -16.46
CA THR A 54 1.68 -8.68 -17.93
C THR A 54 0.45 -8.07 -18.60
N PRO A 55 0.54 -7.66 -19.88
CA PRO A 55 -0.63 -7.17 -20.63
C PRO A 55 -1.76 -8.20 -20.78
N GLN A 56 -1.46 -9.48 -20.64
CA GLN A 56 -2.41 -10.59 -20.76
C GLN A 56 -3.15 -10.89 -19.45
N THR A 57 -2.70 -10.32 -18.32
CA THR A 57 -3.37 -10.48 -17.04
C THR A 57 -4.69 -9.74 -17.06
N ASP A 58 -5.77 -10.43 -16.70
CA ASP A 58 -7.09 -9.79 -16.62
C ASP A 58 -7.19 -8.80 -15.44
N LEU A 59 -8.19 -7.92 -15.51
CA LEU A 59 -8.35 -6.85 -14.54
C LEU A 59 -8.64 -7.37 -13.12
N VAL A 60 -9.40 -8.47 -13.01
CA VAL A 60 -9.74 -9.09 -11.73
C VAL A 60 -8.47 -9.61 -11.04
N GLU A 61 -7.61 -10.30 -11.79
CA GLU A 61 -6.36 -10.82 -11.25
C GLU A 61 -5.38 -9.67 -10.91
N ALA A 62 -5.33 -8.62 -11.73
CA ALA A 62 -4.54 -7.43 -11.40
C ALA A 62 -4.98 -6.80 -10.07
N VAL A 63 -6.30 -6.72 -9.81
CA VAL A 63 -6.86 -6.24 -8.54
C VAL A 63 -6.50 -7.17 -7.39
N ARG A 64 -6.59 -8.49 -7.57
CA ARG A 64 -6.18 -9.48 -6.56
C ARG A 64 -4.70 -9.37 -6.19
N ILE A 65 -3.82 -9.17 -7.18
CA ILE A 65 -2.39 -8.93 -6.94
C ILE A 65 -2.20 -7.67 -6.11
N MET A 66 -2.87 -6.56 -6.47
CA MET A 66 -2.79 -5.32 -5.72
C MET A 66 -3.30 -5.47 -4.27
N ALA A 67 -4.40 -6.17 -4.07
CA ALA A 67 -4.97 -6.43 -2.75
C ALA A 67 -4.04 -7.32 -1.90
N ARG A 68 -3.58 -8.46 -2.43
CA ARG A 68 -2.69 -9.42 -1.75
C ARG A 68 -1.40 -8.78 -1.26
N HIS A 69 -0.83 -7.87 -2.03
CA HIS A 69 0.43 -7.21 -1.72
C HIS A 69 0.28 -5.82 -1.10
N HIS A 70 -0.96 -5.41 -0.78
CA HIS A 70 -1.27 -4.08 -0.24
C HIS A 70 -0.67 -2.92 -1.04
N ILE A 71 -0.65 -3.07 -2.37
CA ILE A 71 -0.15 -2.07 -3.31
C ILE A 71 -1.32 -1.48 -4.11
N ARG A 72 -1.18 -0.22 -4.51
CA ARG A 72 -2.18 0.52 -5.31
C ARG A 72 -1.73 0.79 -6.74
N ARG A 73 -0.58 0.26 -7.12
CA ARG A 73 0.06 0.47 -8.41
C ARG A 73 0.79 -0.79 -8.81
N LEU A 74 0.53 -1.24 -10.02
CA LEU A 74 1.06 -2.49 -10.54
C LEU A 74 1.68 -2.21 -11.91
N PRO A 75 3.01 -2.14 -12.03
CA PRO A 75 3.68 -1.98 -13.31
C PRO A 75 3.42 -3.17 -14.22
N VAL A 76 3.21 -2.87 -15.49
CA VAL A 76 2.94 -3.87 -16.55
C VAL A 76 4.21 -4.08 -17.36
N VAL A 77 4.59 -5.35 -17.52
CA VAL A 77 5.83 -5.76 -18.17
C VAL A 77 5.53 -6.70 -19.32
N ASP A 78 6.11 -6.44 -20.47
CA ASP A 78 6.06 -7.32 -21.65
C ASP A 78 7.50 -7.61 -22.14
N GLY A 79 7.81 -8.87 -22.38
CA GLY A 79 9.16 -9.28 -22.76
C GLY A 79 10.26 -8.80 -21.79
N GLY A 80 9.94 -8.64 -20.50
CA GLY A 80 10.85 -8.14 -19.47
C GLY A 80 11.03 -6.61 -19.48
N ARG A 81 10.28 -5.87 -20.30
CA ARG A 81 10.33 -4.39 -20.39
C ARG A 81 9.08 -3.76 -19.81
N LEU A 82 9.25 -2.65 -19.15
CA LEU A 82 8.12 -1.85 -18.67
C LEU A 82 7.36 -1.25 -19.86
N VAL A 83 6.06 -1.60 -19.97
CA VAL A 83 5.16 -1.13 -21.03
C VAL A 83 4.03 -0.25 -20.50
N GLY A 84 3.75 -0.28 -19.20
CA GLY A 84 2.68 0.50 -18.59
C GLY A 84 2.63 0.37 -17.08
N ILE A 85 1.60 0.96 -16.51
CA ILE A 85 1.25 0.84 -15.09
C ILE A 85 -0.26 0.88 -14.95
N ILE A 86 -0.82 -0.02 -14.16
CA ILE A 86 -2.23 0.02 -13.75
C ILE A 86 -2.32 0.43 -12.29
N THR A 87 -3.31 1.22 -11.94
CA THR A 87 -3.53 1.68 -10.57
C THR A 87 -4.96 1.39 -10.09
N THR A 88 -5.18 1.38 -8.78
CA THR A 88 -6.55 1.28 -8.22
C THR A 88 -7.47 2.38 -8.75
N ARG A 89 -6.93 3.58 -9.04
CA ARG A 89 -7.70 4.68 -9.64
C ARG A 89 -8.17 4.36 -11.05
N ASP A 90 -7.37 3.65 -11.84
CA ASP A 90 -7.75 3.24 -13.19
C ASP A 90 -8.84 2.18 -13.14
N VAL A 91 -8.74 1.23 -12.21
CA VAL A 91 -9.77 0.23 -11.93
C VAL A 91 -11.09 0.89 -11.53
N MET A 92 -11.07 1.84 -10.60
CA MET A 92 -12.28 2.58 -10.17
C MET A 92 -13.01 3.28 -11.31
N LYS A 93 -12.30 3.74 -12.31
CA LYS A 93 -12.90 4.42 -13.47
C LYS A 93 -13.59 3.45 -14.43
N ILE A 94 -13.14 2.19 -14.49
CA ILE A 94 -13.60 1.20 -15.46
C ILE A 94 -14.62 0.24 -14.83
N SER A 95 -14.36 -0.21 -13.63
CA SER A 95 -15.18 -1.19 -12.89
C SER A 95 -15.03 -0.97 -11.39
N PRO A 96 -15.76 -0.02 -10.81
CA PRO A 96 -15.72 0.26 -9.37
C PRO A 96 -16.10 -0.97 -8.53
N GLU A 97 -17.00 -1.82 -9.01
CA GLU A 97 -17.49 -3.02 -8.32
C GLU A 97 -16.37 -4.04 -8.03
N LEU A 98 -15.33 -4.09 -8.87
CA LEU A 98 -14.19 -5.00 -8.66
C LEU A 98 -13.38 -4.67 -7.39
N LEU A 99 -13.41 -3.44 -6.94
CA LEU A 99 -12.73 -3.03 -5.70
C LEU A 99 -13.56 -3.35 -4.48
N GLU A 100 -14.87 -3.20 -4.53
CA GLU A 100 -15.78 -3.51 -3.43
C GLU A 100 -15.72 -5.00 -3.07
N VAL A 101 -15.76 -5.89 -4.07
CA VAL A 101 -15.71 -7.35 -3.86
C VAL A 101 -14.39 -7.79 -3.22
N ASN A 102 -13.27 -7.14 -3.56
CA ASN A 102 -11.96 -7.53 -3.02
C ASN A 102 -11.60 -6.84 -1.69
N MET A 103 -12.30 -5.77 -1.31
CA MET A 103 -12.13 -5.13 0.00
C MET A 103 -12.98 -5.81 1.09
N THR A 104 -14.05 -6.51 0.70
CA THR A 104 -14.94 -7.23 1.64
C THR A 104 -14.52 -8.67 1.92
N GLN A 105 -13.63 -9.26 1.11
CA GLN A 105 -13.02 -10.54 1.44
C GLN A 105 -11.70 -10.31 2.18
N PRO A 106 -11.59 -10.72 3.46
CA PRO A 106 -10.29 -10.75 4.12
C PRO A 106 -9.40 -11.64 3.28
N ALA A 107 -8.27 -11.11 2.81
CA ALA A 107 -7.25 -11.90 2.13
C ALA A 107 -6.92 -13.10 3.03
N ALA A 108 -7.23 -14.30 2.55
CA ALA A 108 -6.78 -15.52 3.22
C ALA A 108 -5.24 -15.50 3.15
N GLY A 109 -4.59 -15.06 4.24
CA GLY A 109 -3.14 -14.92 4.34
C GLY A 109 -2.60 -13.51 4.54
N GLY A 110 -3.45 -12.47 4.71
CA GLY A 110 -2.99 -11.18 5.24
C GLY A 110 -2.60 -11.38 6.71
N GLU A 111 -1.36 -10.98 7.07
CA GLU A 111 -1.03 -10.77 8.48
C GLU A 111 -2.18 -9.95 9.07
N ARG A 112 -2.93 -10.56 9.98
CA ARG A 112 -3.80 -9.82 10.89
C ARG A 112 -2.85 -8.83 11.54
N ILE A 113 -3.23 -7.56 11.57
CA ILE A 113 -2.66 -6.67 12.58
C ILE A 113 -3.16 -7.28 13.89
N GLU A 114 -2.38 -8.22 14.44
CA GLU A 114 -2.79 -9.00 15.61
C GLU A 114 -2.79 -8.14 16.86
N GLU A 115 -2.22 -6.91 16.78
CA GLU A 115 -2.11 -6.01 17.89
C GLU A 115 -2.26 -4.56 17.43
N SER A 116 -3.18 -3.83 18.03
CA SER A 116 -3.36 -2.39 17.87
C SER A 116 -3.28 -1.70 19.22
N VAL A 117 -2.85 -0.45 19.25
CA VAL A 117 -2.68 0.31 20.49
C VAL A 117 -4.03 0.86 20.94
N CYS A 118 -4.43 0.57 22.18
CA CYS A 118 -5.58 1.19 22.82
C CYS A 118 -5.34 2.69 23.02
N GLU A 119 -6.26 3.54 22.52
CA GLU A 119 -6.12 4.99 22.64
C GLU A 119 -6.27 5.51 24.08
N MET A 120 -6.82 4.70 25.00
CA MET A 120 -7.03 5.09 26.38
C MET A 120 -5.87 4.67 27.31
N CYS A 121 -5.44 3.40 27.27
CA CYS A 121 -4.38 2.90 28.14
C CYS A 121 -3.00 2.81 27.46
N GLY A 122 -2.93 2.87 26.13
CA GLY A 122 -1.69 2.75 25.37
C GLY A 122 -1.14 1.34 25.25
N GLU A 123 -1.87 0.32 25.73
CA GLU A 123 -1.46 -1.09 25.62
C GLU A 123 -1.85 -1.69 24.27
N LEU A 124 -1.09 -2.69 23.84
CA LEU A 124 -1.40 -3.47 22.67
C LEU A 124 -2.59 -4.40 22.93
N ALA A 125 -3.56 -4.41 22.03
CA ALA A 125 -4.75 -5.25 22.11
C ALA A 125 -5.05 -5.93 20.78
N THR A 126 -5.47 -7.17 20.84
CA THR A 126 -5.87 -7.97 19.66
C THR A 126 -7.23 -7.56 19.09
N HIS A 127 -8.05 -6.87 19.90
CA HIS A 127 -9.34 -6.32 19.50
C HIS A 127 -9.53 -4.93 20.11
N LEU A 128 -10.01 -4.00 19.31
CA LEU A 128 -10.41 -2.67 19.77
C LEU A 128 -11.89 -2.43 19.49
N TYR A 129 -12.53 -1.68 20.37
CA TYR A 129 -13.93 -1.27 20.29
C TYR A 129 -14.01 0.24 20.13
N GLU A 130 -14.83 0.72 19.22
CA GLU A 130 -15.07 2.14 19.06
C GLU A 130 -16.11 2.63 20.08
N ILE A 131 -15.68 3.48 21.01
CA ILE A 131 -16.55 4.12 22.00
C ILE A 131 -16.29 5.63 22.01
N ASN A 132 -17.32 6.41 21.74
CA ASN A 132 -17.25 7.88 21.69
C ASN A 132 -16.15 8.41 20.74
N GLY A 133 -15.88 7.71 19.65
CA GLY A 133 -14.87 8.08 18.65
C GLY A 133 -13.43 7.70 19.03
N MET A 134 -13.21 6.91 20.09
CA MET A 134 -11.92 6.34 20.49
C MET A 134 -11.91 4.82 20.32
N TRP A 135 -10.77 4.28 19.91
CA TRP A 135 -10.54 2.85 19.78
C TRP A 135 -9.89 2.30 21.04
N VAL A 136 -10.67 1.58 21.87
CA VAL A 136 -10.27 1.12 23.18
C VAL A 136 -10.26 -0.40 23.29
N CYS A 137 -9.36 -0.96 24.13
CA CYS A 137 -9.34 -2.39 24.44
C CYS A 137 -10.55 -2.79 25.30
N GLU A 138 -10.77 -4.08 25.46
CA GLU A 138 -11.91 -4.64 26.18
C GLU A 138 -11.99 -4.15 27.63
N SER A 139 -10.86 -4.13 28.35
CA SER A 139 -10.81 -3.64 29.73
C SER A 139 -11.18 -2.15 29.85
N CYS A 140 -10.69 -1.31 28.92
CA CYS A 140 -11.05 0.11 28.93
C CYS A 140 -12.51 0.34 28.52
N ARG A 141 -13.05 -0.49 27.62
CA ARG A 141 -14.49 -0.46 27.29
C ARG A 141 -15.33 -0.73 28.54
N ASP A 142 -15.03 -1.81 29.25
CA ASP A 142 -15.78 -2.22 30.43
C ASP A 142 -15.70 -1.19 31.56
N ASP A 143 -14.60 -0.46 31.67
CA ASP A 143 -14.45 0.65 32.63
C ASP A 143 -15.24 1.90 32.23
N MET A 144 -15.47 2.13 30.93
CA MET A 144 -16.27 3.26 30.44
C MET A 144 -17.77 3.00 30.49
N GLU A 145 -18.21 1.74 30.56
CA GLU A 145 -19.62 1.33 30.65
C GLU A 145 -20.13 1.19 32.09
N ARG A 146 -19.26 1.36 33.10
CA ARG A 146 -19.62 1.37 34.53
C ARG A 146 -20.00 2.75 35.02
#